data_64e8fc5b692f6660634f760cdd4cb064
#
_entry.id   64e8fc5b692f6660634f760cdd4cb064
#
_cell.length_a   1.000
_cell.length_b   1.000
_cell.length_c   1.000
_cell.angle_alpha   90.00
_cell.angle_beta   90.00
_cell.angle_gamma   90.00
#
_symmetry.space_group_name_H-M   'P 1'
#
loop_
_entity.id
_entity.type
_entity.pdbx_description
1 polymer ?
#
loop_
_entity_poly.entity_id
_entity_poly.type
_entity_poly.pdbx_seq_one_letter_code
_entity_poly.pdbx_strand_id
1 'polypeptide(L)'
;MQINQKIYSPGLFSDIKLARNETDIARLNYNELASQIRSEVETAYYNILTAQSLLNVYRENLTAADENLQLIQTMYKLGTKTESDVLKAEVQKAEIENELIGQELEIINEKRSLAILMGISPDYDFEIVEIDVEQIEIPPLAEAKELLFKNNPEYQSLLKSLKSQQISLQIARESYLPSLSAGYSYSKDWTGSTTTDGYGSWGLSLNLGLFNGFSKKLNVQKSKLSLRSAEVSLEAKEQELLATLLNYYSNFENHNKVIALQEKNLESARKDYELVTRQCELGLATMLEQTTAQVSLLSAQTNLVKAQYSRKIVESQIKQLLAL
;
A
#
# COMPACT_ATOMS: atom_id res chain seq x y z
N MET A 1 25.96 -22.81 -47.53
CA MET A 1 26.00 -22.64 -46.07
C MET A 1 26.72 -21.33 -45.77
N GLN A 2 26.15 -20.48 -44.89
CA GLN A 2 26.75 -19.18 -44.54
C GLN A 2 26.77 -19.04 -43.02
N ILE A 3 27.87 -18.70 -42.42
CA ILE A 3 28.07 -18.46 -41.00
C ILE A 3 28.63 -17.03 -40.86
N ASN A 4 27.94 -16.19 -40.11
CA ASN A 4 28.40 -14.83 -39.82
C ASN A 4 28.51 -14.67 -38.29
N GLN A 5 29.71 -14.35 -37.81
CA GLN A 5 29.99 -14.09 -36.40
C GLN A 5 30.36 -12.61 -36.21
N LYS A 6 29.58 -11.89 -35.40
CA LYS A 6 29.98 -10.57 -34.93
C LYS A 6 31.09 -10.73 -33.89
N ILE A 7 32.29 -10.22 -34.19
CA ILE A 7 33.45 -10.23 -33.27
C ILE A 7 33.35 -9.02 -32.32
N TYR A 8 33.04 -7.87 -32.88
CA TYR A 8 32.82 -6.65 -32.11
C TYR A 8 31.66 -5.83 -32.74
N SER A 9 30.73 -5.40 -31.91
CA SER A 9 29.66 -4.49 -32.29
C SER A 9 29.64 -3.33 -31.30
N PRO A 10 29.63 -2.08 -31.77
CA PRO A 10 29.43 -0.94 -30.86
C PRO A 10 28.24 -1.13 -29.98
N GLY A 11 28.38 -0.92 -28.69
CA GLY A 11 27.29 -1.07 -27.72
C GLY A 11 27.14 -2.48 -27.12
N LEU A 12 27.70 -3.55 -27.71
CA LEU A 12 27.47 -4.93 -27.26
C LEU A 12 27.70 -5.14 -25.75
N PHE A 13 28.82 -4.67 -25.23
CA PHE A 13 29.09 -4.80 -23.79
C PHE A 13 28.23 -3.88 -22.92
N SER A 14 27.89 -2.73 -23.45
CA SER A 14 26.97 -1.79 -22.79
C SER A 14 25.52 -2.32 -22.79
N ASP A 15 25.09 -2.98 -23.87
CA ASP A 15 23.79 -3.67 -23.93
C ASP A 15 23.69 -4.79 -22.88
N ILE A 16 24.77 -5.57 -22.70
CA ILE A 16 24.80 -6.62 -21.64
C ILE A 16 24.69 -5.97 -20.24
N LYS A 17 25.38 -4.84 -20.01
CA LYS A 17 25.28 -4.12 -18.75
C LYS A 17 23.87 -3.55 -18.55
N LEU A 18 23.24 -3.05 -19.61
CA LEU A 18 21.87 -2.55 -19.59
C LEU A 18 20.90 -3.68 -19.21
N ALA A 19 20.96 -4.83 -19.89
CA ALA A 19 20.11 -5.97 -19.61
C ALA A 19 20.27 -6.50 -18.17
N ARG A 20 21.50 -6.51 -17.63
CA ARG A 20 21.72 -6.85 -16.21
C ARG A 20 21.09 -5.84 -15.26
N ASN A 21 21.24 -4.56 -15.56
CA ASN A 21 20.63 -3.50 -14.75
C ASN A 21 19.10 -3.54 -14.79
N GLU A 22 18.50 -3.90 -15.94
CA GLU A 22 17.06 -4.11 -16.08
C GLU A 22 16.57 -5.32 -15.27
N THR A 23 17.38 -6.39 -15.16
CA THR A 23 17.08 -7.51 -14.27
C THR A 23 17.08 -7.09 -12.80
N ASP A 24 18.02 -6.21 -12.38
CA ASP A 24 18.05 -5.67 -11.04
C ASP A 24 16.80 -4.81 -10.77
N ILE A 25 16.38 -3.97 -11.73
CA ILE A 25 15.15 -3.16 -11.64
C ILE A 25 13.92 -4.07 -11.47
N ALA A 26 13.82 -5.12 -12.28
CA ALA A 26 12.70 -6.06 -12.18
C ALA A 26 12.62 -6.73 -10.80
N ARG A 27 13.76 -7.05 -10.18
CA ARG A 27 13.79 -7.58 -8.80
C ARG A 27 13.35 -6.55 -7.77
N LEU A 28 13.78 -5.31 -7.92
CA LEU A 28 13.38 -4.21 -7.01
C LEU A 28 11.88 -3.94 -7.12
N ASN A 29 11.33 -3.91 -8.33
CA ASN A 29 9.90 -3.74 -8.56
C ASN A 29 9.08 -4.92 -8.00
N TYR A 30 9.62 -6.16 -8.07
CA TYR A 30 9.00 -7.30 -7.39
C TYR A 30 8.98 -7.13 -5.87
N ASN A 31 10.08 -6.68 -5.27
CA ASN A 31 10.17 -6.44 -3.83
C ASN A 31 9.23 -5.30 -3.40
N GLU A 32 9.13 -4.25 -4.19
CA GLU A 32 8.19 -3.14 -3.99
C GLU A 32 6.75 -3.65 -3.98
N LEU A 33 6.34 -4.39 -5.02
CA LEU A 33 5.00 -4.96 -5.10
C LEU A 33 4.70 -5.92 -3.94
N ALA A 34 5.66 -6.76 -3.56
CA ALA A 34 5.50 -7.67 -2.42
C ALA A 34 5.33 -6.91 -1.10
N SER A 35 6.07 -5.82 -0.89
CA SER A 35 5.93 -4.95 0.27
C SER A 35 4.59 -4.20 0.28
N GLN A 36 4.14 -3.73 -0.90
CA GLN A 36 2.84 -3.09 -1.06
C GLN A 36 1.70 -4.04 -0.71
N ILE A 37 1.69 -5.25 -1.30
CA ILE A 37 0.66 -6.27 -1.00
C ILE A 37 0.65 -6.62 0.48
N ARG A 38 1.81 -6.74 1.12
CA ARG A 38 1.90 -6.99 2.57
C ARG A 38 1.19 -5.88 3.36
N SER A 39 1.48 -4.62 3.06
CA SER A 39 0.84 -3.48 3.73
C SER A 39 -0.67 -3.41 3.46
N GLU A 40 -1.11 -3.76 2.25
CA GLU A 40 -2.55 -3.83 1.92
C GLU A 40 -3.25 -4.94 2.71
N VAL A 41 -2.60 -6.12 2.86
CA VAL A 41 -3.10 -7.22 3.69
C VAL A 41 -3.16 -6.82 5.17
N GLU A 42 -2.12 -6.16 5.71
CA GLU A 42 -2.12 -5.67 7.08
C GLU A 42 -3.21 -4.62 7.30
N THR A 43 -3.41 -3.72 6.35
CA THR A 43 -4.48 -2.71 6.41
C THR A 43 -5.86 -3.36 6.42
N ALA A 44 -6.12 -4.30 5.51
CA ALA A 44 -7.37 -5.05 5.46
C ALA A 44 -7.60 -5.85 6.76
N TYR A 45 -6.55 -6.47 7.31
CA TYR A 45 -6.61 -7.16 8.60
C TYR A 45 -7.01 -6.23 9.74
N TYR A 46 -6.39 -5.04 9.86
CA TYR A 46 -6.75 -4.07 10.90
C TYR A 46 -8.14 -3.47 10.68
N ASN A 47 -8.60 -3.33 9.45
CA ASN A 47 -9.98 -2.91 9.16
C ASN A 47 -10.99 -3.94 9.67
N ILE A 48 -10.74 -5.24 9.46
CA ILE A 48 -11.61 -6.29 9.98
C ILE A 48 -11.61 -6.28 11.51
N LEU A 49 -10.44 -6.16 12.15
CA LEU A 49 -10.36 -6.07 13.61
C LEU A 49 -11.11 -4.84 14.16
N THR A 50 -11.03 -3.71 13.43
CA THR A 50 -11.79 -2.51 13.76
C THR A 50 -13.29 -2.80 13.73
N ALA A 51 -13.78 -3.40 12.64
CA ALA A 51 -15.19 -3.72 12.48
C ALA A 51 -15.67 -4.74 13.51
N GLN A 52 -14.86 -5.75 13.85
CA GLN A 52 -15.17 -6.71 14.92
C GLN A 52 -15.24 -6.04 16.30
N SER A 53 -14.29 -5.16 16.60
CA SER A 53 -14.28 -4.43 17.87
C SER A 53 -15.49 -3.49 17.98
N LEU A 54 -15.86 -2.81 16.90
CA LEU A 54 -17.07 -1.99 16.85
C LEU A 54 -18.33 -2.83 16.98
N LEU A 55 -18.40 -3.99 16.35
CA LEU A 55 -19.52 -4.93 16.51
C LEU A 55 -19.72 -5.32 18.00
N ASN A 56 -18.65 -5.57 18.72
CA ASN A 56 -18.74 -5.87 20.15
C ASN A 56 -19.24 -4.66 20.96
N VAL A 57 -18.76 -3.43 20.64
CA VAL A 57 -19.25 -2.20 21.26
C VAL A 57 -20.75 -2.04 21.02
N TYR A 58 -21.23 -2.24 19.78
CA TYR A 58 -22.66 -2.15 19.47
C TYR A 58 -23.51 -3.24 20.16
N ARG A 59 -22.99 -4.48 20.28
CA ARG A 59 -23.67 -5.56 21.01
C ARG A 59 -23.84 -5.26 22.50
N GLU A 60 -22.78 -4.74 23.13
CA GLU A 60 -22.86 -4.32 24.55
C GLU A 60 -23.88 -3.18 24.73
N ASN A 61 -23.84 -2.19 23.83
CA ASN A 61 -24.80 -1.07 23.90
C ASN A 61 -26.24 -1.50 23.57
N LEU A 62 -26.44 -2.47 22.69
CA LEU A 62 -27.75 -3.04 22.39
C LEU A 62 -28.33 -3.75 23.61
N THR A 63 -27.53 -4.52 24.32
CA THR A 63 -27.94 -5.16 25.58
C THR A 63 -28.37 -4.11 26.61
N ALA A 64 -27.57 -3.06 26.79
CA ALA A 64 -27.90 -1.97 27.70
C ALA A 64 -29.18 -1.21 27.28
N ALA A 65 -29.39 -1.02 25.98
CA ALA A 65 -30.61 -0.37 25.45
C ALA A 65 -31.85 -1.25 25.64
N ASP A 66 -31.72 -2.57 25.50
CA ASP A 66 -32.84 -3.51 25.77
C ASP A 66 -33.23 -3.52 27.25
N GLU A 67 -32.26 -3.58 28.15
CA GLU A 67 -32.48 -3.49 29.60
C GLU A 67 -33.15 -2.18 29.97
N ASN A 68 -32.69 -1.07 29.39
CA ASN A 68 -33.32 0.26 29.61
C ASN A 68 -34.75 0.30 29.09
N LEU A 69 -35.06 -0.23 27.90
CA LEU A 69 -36.41 -0.30 27.35
C LEU A 69 -37.32 -1.12 28.26
N GLN A 70 -36.89 -2.26 28.77
CA GLN A 70 -37.68 -3.07 29.71
C GLN A 70 -37.97 -2.32 31.02
N LEU A 71 -36.99 -1.59 31.55
CA LEU A 71 -37.17 -0.73 32.73
C LEU A 71 -38.19 0.36 32.47
N ILE A 72 -38.08 1.10 31.38
CA ILE A 72 -39.03 2.20 31.03
C ILE A 72 -40.42 1.65 30.79
N GLN A 73 -40.59 0.51 30.13
CA GLN A 73 -41.90 -0.14 29.97
C GLN A 73 -42.53 -0.51 31.32
N THR A 74 -41.72 -0.99 32.26
CA THR A 74 -42.19 -1.31 33.63
C THR A 74 -42.63 -0.04 34.37
N MET A 75 -41.83 1.01 34.28
CA MET A 75 -42.15 2.32 34.88
C MET A 75 -43.39 2.96 34.24
N TYR A 76 -43.64 2.79 32.94
CA TYR A 76 -44.85 3.21 32.26
C TYR A 76 -46.10 2.49 32.81
N LYS A 77 -46.01 1.16 32.98
CA LYS A 77 -47.07 0.35 33.57
C LYS A 77 -47.40 0.79 35.01
N LEU A 78 -46.40 1.28 35.74
CA LEU A 78 -46.57 1.84 37.09
C LEU A 78 -47.01 3.31 37.09
N GLY A 79 -47.17 3.94 35.92
CA GLY A 79 -47.64 5.35 35.78
C GLY A 79 -46.57 6.39 36.07
N THR A 80 -45.26 6.00 36.19
CA THR A 80 -44.17 6.94 36.51
C THR A 80 -43.46 7.47 35.26
N LYS A 81 -43.65 6.85 34.09
CA LYS A 81 -43.14 7.29 32.79
C LYS A 81 -44.28 7.42 31.79
N THR A 82 -44.04 8.15 30.70
CA THR A 82 -45.02 8.37 29.63
C THR A 82 -44.84 7.38 28.47
N GLU A 83 -45.87 7.23 27.63
CA GLU A 83 -45.78 6.48 26.38
C GLU A 83 -44.68 7.05 25.44
N SER A 84 -44.51 8.39 25.44
CA SER A 84 -43.41 9.04 24.70
C SER A 84 -42.04 8.60 25.16
N ASP A 85 -41.82 8.27 26.44
CA ASP A 85 -40.54 7.77 26.94
C ASP A 85 -40.29 6.36 26.44
N VAL A 86 -41.33 5.49 26.37
CA VAL A 86 -41.22 4.15 25.78
C VAL A 86 -40.84 4.21 24.31
N LEU A 87 -41.56 5.05 23.52
CA LEU A 87 -41.27 5.22 22.09
C LEU A 87 -39.84 5.71 21.83
N LYS A 88 -39.32 6.62 22.67
CA LYS A 88 -37.91 7.09 22.56
C LYS A 88 -36.92 5.97 22.84
N ALA A 89 -37.16 5.12 23.85
CA ALA A 89 -36.30 3.98 24.14
C ALA A 89 -36.34 2.93 23.01
N GLU A 90 -37.50 2.71 22.38
CA GLU A 90 -37.63 1.83 21.21
C GLU A 90 -36.86 2.36 20.01
N VAL A 91 -36.95 3.66 19.69
CA VAL A 91 -36.17 4.28 18.61
C VAL A 91 -34.70 4.15 18.87
N GLN A 92 -34.23 4.42 20.07
CA GLN A 92 -32.79 4.29 20.41
C GLN A 92 -32.28 2.86 20.26
N LYS A 93 -33.04 1.84 20.71
CA LYS A 93 -32.69 0.45 20.50
C LYS A 93 -32.61 0.13 19.01
N ALA A 94 -33.59 0.56 18.20
CA ALA A 94 -33.61 0.34 16.75
C ALA A 94 -32.43 1.00 16.02
N GLU A 95 -31.99 2.18 16.45
CA GLU A 95 -30.80 2.85 15.93
C GLU A 95 -29.53 2.01 16.16
N ILE A 96 -29.35 1.47 17.37
CA ILE A 96 -28.21 0.62 17.72
C ILE A 96 -28.25 -0.72 16.94
N GLU A 97 -29.44 -1.32 16.77
CA GLU A 97 -29.63 -2.53 15.96
C GLU A 97 -29.25 -2.26 14.48
N ASN A 98 -29.63 -1.12 13.92
CA ASN A 98 -29.26 -0.74 12.57
C ASN A 98 -27.75 -0.60 12.40
N GLU A 99 -27.05 0.05 13.33
CA GLU A 99 -25.58 0.16 13.33
C GLU A 99 -24.90 -1.22 13.45
N LEU A 100 -25.45 -2.12 14.28
CA LEU A 100 -24.95 -3.48 14.43
C LEU A 100 -25.03 -4.25 13.09
N ILE A 101 -26.16 -4.21 12.41
CA ILE A 101 -26.35 -4.83 11.09
C ILE A 101 -25.35 -4.23 10.08
N GLY A 102 -25.12 -2.92 10.14
CA GLY A 102 -24.12 -2.24 9.31
C GLY A 102 -22.71 -2.78 9.54
N GLN A 103 -22.32 -3.01 10.79
CA GLN A 103 -21.00 -3.56 11.13
C GLN A 103 -20.85 -5.04 10.73
N GLU A 104 -21.89 -5.84 10.80
CA GLU A 104 -21.88 -7.23 10.31
C GLU A 104 -21.63 -7.27 8.80
N LEU A 105 -22.28 -6.39 8.03
CA LEU A 105 -22.04 -6.26 6.60
C LEU A 105 -20.62 -5.78 6.29
N GLU A 106 -20.10 -4.83 7.07
CA GLU A 106 -18.73 -4.31 6.91
C GLU A 106 -17.68 -5.42 7.11
N ILE A 107 -17.84 -6.26 8.14
CA ILE A 107 -16.95 -7.42 8.37
C ILE A 107 -16.96 -8.35 7.15
N ILE A 108 -18.13 -8.63 6.56
CA ILE A 108 -18.24 -9.48 5.38
C ILE A 108 -17.50 -8.85 4.19
N ASN A 109 -17.66 -7.55 3.97
CA ASN A 109 -17.01 -6.84 2.86
C ASN A 109 -15.49 -6.78 3.02
N GLU A 110 -14.99 -6.48 4.21
CA GLU A 110 -13.56 -6.45 4.51
C GLU A 110 -12.94 -7.85 4.41
N LYS A 111 -13.64 -8.90 4.87
CA LYS A 111 -13.20 -10.30 4.65
C LYS A 111 -13.07 -10.63 3.16
N ARG A 112 -14.03 -10.22 2.32
CA ARG A 112 -13.95 -10.42 0.87
C ARG A 112 -12.77 -9.67 0.25
N SER A 113 -12.52 -8.44 0.68
CA SER A 113 -11.38 -7.65 0.23
C SER A 113 -10.06 -8.34 0.58
N LEU A 114 -9.93 -8.84 1.80
CA LEU A 114 -8.76 -9.61 2.24
C LEU A 114 -8.59 -10.92 1.44
N ALA A 115 -9.69 -11.65 1.18
CA ALA A 115 -9.67 -12.86 0.37
C ALA A 115 -9.11 -12.61 -1.03
N ILE A 116 -9.52 -11.51 -1.68
CA ILE A 116 -8.99 -11.11 -3.00
C ILE A 116 -7.49 -10.83 -2.93
N LEU A 117 -7.02 -10.11 -1.90
CA LEU A 117 -5.59 -9.83 -1.71
C LEU A 117 -4.76 -11.12 -1.48
N MET A 118 -5.34 -12.12 -0.82
CA MET A 118 -4.72 -13.44 -0.61
C MET A 118 -4.82 -14.35 -1.85
N GLY A 119 -5.53 -13.95 -2.90
CA GLY A 119 -5.73 -14.75 -4.11
C GLY A 119 -6.65 -15.96 -3.92
N ILE A 120 -7.51 -15.94 -2.89
CA ILE A 120 -8.53 -16.98 -2.63
C ILE A 120 -9.91 -16.50 -3.05
N SER A 121 -10.88 -17.43 -3.14
CA SER A 121 -12.25 -17.07 -3.51
C SER A 121 -12.87 -16.10 -2.52
N PRO A 122 -13.53 -15.01 -2.97
CA PRO A 122 -14.23 -14.07 -2.09
C PRO A 122 -15.36 -14.70 -1.25
N ASP A 123 -15.84 -15.89 -1.64
CA ASP A 123 -16.87 -16.65 -0.92
C ASP A 123 -16.28 -17.60 0.14
N TYR A 124 -14.94 -17.67 0.23
CA TYR A 124 -14.28 -18.51 1.23
C TYR A 124 -14.47 -17.90 2.62
N ASP A 125 -15.08 -18.65 3.53
CA ASP A 125 -15.25 -18.21 4.91
C ASP A 125 -14.03 -18.57 5.75
N PHE A 126 -13.55 -17.60 6.51
CA PHE A 126 -12.41 -17.73 7.41
C PHE A 126 -12.60 -16.84 8.64
N GLU A 127 -12.02 -17.25 9.74
CA GLU A 127 -11.98 -16.46 10.96
C GLU A 127 -10.65 -15.75 11.08
N ILE A 128 -10.70 -14.51 11.58
CA ILE A 128 -9.52 -13.74 11.91
C ILE A 128 -9.30 -13.81 13.40
N VAL A 129 -8.09 -14.18 13.77
CA VAL A 129 -7.63 -14.20 15.16
C VAL A 129 -6.78 -12.97 15.40
N GLU A 130 -7.05 -12.26 16.49
CA GLU A 130 -6.16 -11.16 16.91
C GLU A 130 -4.82 -11.76 17.35
N ILE A 131 -3.78 -11.45 16.60
CA ILE A 131 -2.41 -11.86 16.88
C ILE A 131 -1.71 -10.68 17.53
N ASP A 132 -1.10 -10.91 18.69
CA ASP A 132 -0.16 -9.94 19.27
C ASP A 132 1.12 -10.00 18.44
N VAL A 133 1.15 -9.18 17.36
CA VAL A 133 2.31 -9.10 16.48
C VAL A 133 3.42 -8.41 17.27
N GLU A 134 4.60 -9.04 17.33
CA GLU A 134 5.80 -8.45 17.91
C GLU A 134 5.95 -6.99 17.40
N GLN A 135 5.89 -6.05 18.33
CA GLN A 135 5.94 -4.63 17.98
C GLN A 135 7.35 -4.30 17.53
N ILE A 136 7.58 -4.26 16.21
CA ILE A 136 8.79 -3.64 15.68
C ILE A 136 8.69 -2.16 16.03
N GLU A 137 9.57 -1.68 16.89
CA GLU A 137 9.62 -0.27 17.27
C GLU A 137 9.87 0.59 16.02
N ILE A 138 9.08 1.65 15.88
CA ILE A 138 9.29 2.63 14.81
C ILE A 138 10.58 3.40 15.14
N PRO A 139 11.59 3.41 14.25
CA PRO A 139 12.83 4.11 14.50
C PRO A 139 12.59 5.61 14.62
N PRO A 140 13.47 6.36 15.31
CA PRO A 140 13.40 7.81 15.34
C PRO A 140 13.45 8.41 13.93
N LEU A 141 12.78 9.56 13.71
CA LEU A 141 12.67 10.19 12.38
C LEU A 141 14.03 10.42 11.69
N ALA A 142 15.07 10.73 12.46
CA ALA A 142 16.41 10.92 11.90
C ALA A 142 16.96 9.63 11.27
N GLU A 143 16.84 8.51 11.95
CA GLU A 143 17.24 7.19 11.47
C GLU A 143 16.32 6.71 10.32
N ALA A 144 15.03 6.97 10.44
CA ALA A 144 14.06 6.62 9.41
C ALA A 144 14.36 7.27 8.04
N LYS A 145 14.87 8.51 8.04
CA LYS A 145 15.30 9.18 6.79
C LYS A 145 16.47 8.47 6.13
N GLU A 146 17.42 7.97 6.89
CA GLU A 146 18.55 7.22 6.36
C GLU A 146 18.11 5.86 5.83
N LEU A 147 17.25 5.15 6.58
CA LEU A 147 16.68 3.86 6.18
C LEU A 147 15.83 3.98 4.92
N LEU A 148 15.05 5.06 4.78
CA LEU A 148 14.23 5.33 3.60
C LEU A 148 15.06 5.24 2.33
N PHE A 149 16.12 6.04 2.21
CA PHE A 149 16.93 6.08 0.99
C PHE A 149 17.83 4.85 0.82
N LYS A 150 18.12 4.14 1.90
CA LYS A 150 18.93 2.91 1.86
C LYS A 150 18.12 1.69 1.45
N ASN A 151 16.91 1.52 1.99
CA ASN A 151 16.16 0.27 1.91
C ASN A 151 14.96 0.35 0.96
N ASN A 152 14.37 1.52 0.73
CA ASN A 152 13.15 1.65 -0.07
C ASN A 152 13.36 1.13 -1.50
N PRO A 153 12.63 0.08 -1.94
CA PRO A 153 12.86 -0.55 -3.23
C PRO A 153 12.48 0.34 -4.42
N GLU A 154 11.47 1.22 -4.28
CA GLU A 154 11.08 2.17 -5.31
C GLU A 154 12.21 3.17 -5.58
N TYR A 155 12.79 3.75 -4.53
CA TYR A 155 13.94 4.64 -4.65
C TYR A 155 15.14 3.95 -5.30
N GLN A 156 15.46 2.73 -4.86
CA GLN A 156 16.55 1.94 -5.42
C GLN A 156 16.31 1.57 -6.90
N SER A 157 15.06 1.31 -7.29
CA SER A 157 14.66 1.07 -8.68
C SER A 157 14.89 2.31 -9.55
N LEU A 158 14.56 3.51 -9.05
CA LEU A 158 14.82 4.77 -9.76
C LEU A 158 16.32 5.07 -9.91
N LEU A 159 17.14 4.79 -8.90
CA LEU A 159 18.61 4.89 -9.01
C LEU A 159 19.15 3.96 -10.11
N LYS A 160 18.62 2.74 -10.21
CA LYS A 160 18.98 1.80 -11.27
C LYS A 160 18.46 2.28 -12.64
N SER A 161 17.29 2.89 -12.70
CA SER A 161 16.73 3.49 -13.92
C SER A 161 17.58 4.66 -14.41
N LEU A 162 18.07 5.51 -13.51
CA LEU A 162 19.04 6.54 -13.84
C LEU A 162 20.33 5.94 -14.45
N LYS A 163 20.83 4.84 -13.87
CA LYS A 163 21.98 4.11 -14.40
C LYS A 163 21.70 3.53 -15.78
N SER A 164 20.48 3.03 -16.06
CA SER A 164 20.08 2.61 -17.42
C SER A 164 20.19 3.75 -18.43
N GLN A 165 19.78 4.99 -18.07
CA GLN A 165 19.92 6.14 -18.95
C GLN A 165 21.39 6.53 -19.18
N GLN A 166 22.25 6.40 -18.17
CA GLN A 166 23.70 6.61 -18.32
C GLN A 166 24.31 5.59 -19.30
N ILE A 167 23.95 4.31 -19.18
CA ILE A 167 24.39 3.26 -20.09
C ILE A 167 23.84 3.52 -21.50
N SER A 168 22.60 3.91 -21.65
CA SER A 168 21.98 4.24 -22.95
C SER A 168 22.70 5.41 -23.64
N LEU A 169 23.12 6.42 -22.88
CA LEU A 169 23.95 7.49 -23.39
C LEU A 169 25.32 6.98 -23.84
N GLN A 170 25.91 6.04 -23.10
CA GLN A 170 27.17 5.39 -23.49
C GLN A 170 26.99 4.60 -24.79
N ILE A 171 25.93 3.81 -24.96
CA ILE A 171 25.61 3.08 -26.19
C ILE A 171 25.49 4.05 -27.37
N ALA A 172 24.78 5.18 -27.18
CA ALA A 172 24.64 6.20 -28.21
C ALA A 172 26.00 6.80 -28.64
N ARG A 173 26.95 6.98 -27.71
CA ARG A 173 28.32 7.42 -27.99
C ARG A 173 29.15 6.33 -28.67
N GLU A 174 29.01 5.08 -28.24
CA GLU A 174 29.71 3.92 -28.82
C GLU A 174 29.27 3.68 -30.27
N SER A 175 28.11 4.15 -30.72
CA SER A 175 27.66 4.07 -32.10
C SER A 175 28.62 4.72 -33.13
N TYR A 176 29.54 5.56 -32.67
CA TYR A 176 30.60 6.12 -33.52
C TYR A 176 31.79 5.17 -33.78
N LEU A 177 31.90 4.08 -33.00
CA LEU A 177 32.96 3.12 -33.16
C LEU A 177 32.69 2.17 -34.35
N PRO A 178 33.74 1.56 -34.96
CA PRO A 178 33.56 0.59 -36.02
C PRO A 178 33.01 -0.75 -35.47
N SER A 179 32.28 -1.49 -36.31
CA SER A 179 31.94 -2.89 -36.07
C SER A 179 32.87 -3.83 -36.83
N LEU A 180 33.18 -4.98 -36.22
CA LEU A 180 34.01 -6.05 -36.79
C LEU A 180 33.22 -7.34 -36.83
N SER A 181 33.14 -7.97 -38.00
CA SER A 181 32.52 -9.29 -38.18
C SER A 181 33.42 -10.24 -39.00
N ALA A 182 33.32 -11.52 -38.71
CA ALA A 182 33.92 -12.58 -39.51
C ALA A 182 32.79 -13.36 -40.19
N GLY A 183 32.99 -13.69 -41.45
CA GLY A 183 32.08 -14.50 -42.23
C GLY A 183 32.76 -15.68 -42.85
N TYR A 184 32.09 -16.82 -42.88
CA TYR A 184 32.43 -17.96 -43.67
C TYR A 184 31.24 -18.32 -44.54
N SER A 185 31.49 -18.47 -45.87
CA SER A 185 30.47 -18.98 -46.80
C SER A 185 31.00 -20.15 -47.57
N TYR A 186 30.20 -21.19 -47.67
CA TYR A 186 30.45 -22.34 -48.53
C TYR A 186 29.34 -22.41 -49.58
N SER A 187 29.72 -22.34 -50.85
CA SER A 187 28.81 -22.46 -51.99
C SER A 187 29.18 -23.66 -52.80
N LYS A 188 28.16 -24.43 -53.20
CA LYS A 188 28.29 -25.55 -54.12
C LYS A 188 27.18 -25.36 -55.16
N ASP A 189 27.64 -25.12 -56.44
CA ASP A 189 26.70 -24.95 -57.54
C ASP A 189 26.40 -26.32 -58.15
N TRP A 190 25.12 -26.56 -58.39
CA TRP A 190 24.65 -27.75 -59.03
C TRP A 190 24.09 -27.36 -60.41
N THR A 191 24.87 -27.58 -61.47
CA THR A 191 24.47 -27.28 -62.83
C THR A 191 24.33 -28.57 -63.63
N GLY A 192 23.09 -29.09 -63.76
CA GLY A 192 22.81 -30.30 -64.55
C GLY A 192 23.45 -31.58 -63.97
N SER A 193 24.10 -32.37 -64.79
CA SER A 193 24.68 -33.66 -64.40
C SER A 193 26.13 -33.61 -63.90
N THR A 194 26.75 -32.47 -63.81
CA THR A 194 28.11 -32.31 -63.30
C THR A 194 28.12 -31.52 -61.99
N THR A 195 28.63 -32.18 -60.93
CA THR A 195 28.90 -31.52 -59.65
C THR A 195 30.20 -30.72 -59.79
N THR A 196 30.09 -29.39 -59.67
CA THR A 196 31.28 -28.55 -59.53
C THR A 196 31.82 -28.65 -58.10
N ASP A 197 33.13 -28.66 -57.91
CA ASP A 197 33.74 -28.64 -56.59
C ASP A 197 33.25 -27.43 -55.81
N GLY A 198 32.75 -27.68 -54.58
CA GLY A 198 32.33 -26.59 -53.73
C GLY A 198 33.52 -25.72 -53.28
N TYR A 199 33.33 -24.43 -53.21
CA TYR A 199 34.35 -23.50 -52.70
C TYR A 199 33.90 -22.83 -51.40
N GLY A 200 34.82 -22.73 -50.45
CA GLY A 200 34.66 -21.98 -49.20
C GLY A 200 35.43 -20.69 -49.27
N SER A 201 34.79 -19.64 -48.77
CA SER A 201 35.46 -18.32 -48.59
C SER A 201 35.28 -17.86 -47.16
N TRP A 202 36.28 -17.22 -46.62
CA TRP A 202 36.22 -16.52 -45.33
C TRP A 202 36.66 -15.09 -45.50
N GLY A 203 36.13 -14.22 -44.64
CA GLY A 203 36.47 -12.80 -44.68
C GLY A 203 36.23 -12.11 -43.34
N LEU A 204 37.02 -11.07 -43.11
CA LEU A 204 36.82 -10.11 -42.02
C LEU A 204 36.25 -8.83 -42.61
N SER A 205 35.19 -8.30 -42.00
CA SER A 205 34.53 -7.10 -42.43
C SER A 205 34.57 -6.07 -41.31
N LEU A 206 35.21 -4.92 -41.58
CA LEU A 206 35.23 -3.74 -40.72
C LEU A 206 34.30 -2.67 -41.32
N ASN A 207 33.29 -2.30 -40.57
CA ASN A 207 32.32 -1.29 -41.03
C ASN A 207 32.38 -0.07 -40.11
N LEU A 208 32.62 1.15 -40.70
CA LEU A 208 32.61 2.43 -40.02
C LEU A 208 31.78 3.42 -40.81
N GLY A 209 30.63 3.79 -40.26
CA GLY A 209 29.77 4.82 -40.83
C GLY A 209 30.32 6.21 -40.56
N LEU A 210 30.93 6.85 -41.58
CA LEU A 210 31.56 8.17 -41.47
C LEU A 210 30.52 9.30 -41.41
N PHE A 211 29.43 9.17 -42.16
CA PHE A 211 28.35 10.14 -42.20
C PHE A 211 26.99 9.47 -42.35
N ASN A 212 26.01 9.90 -41.55
CA ASN A 212 24.66 9.36 -41.55
C ASN A 212 23.59 10.47 -41.34
N GLY A 213 23.79 11.63 -41.94
CA GLY A 213 22.82 12.76 -41.89
C GLY A 213 22.61 13.30 -40.48
N PHE A 214 23.64 13.31 -39.62
CA PHE A 214 23.61 13.79 -38.23
C PHE A 214 22.78 12.92 -37.27
N SER A 215 22.22 11.77 -37.69
CA SER A 215 21.37 10.93 -36.84
C SER A 215 22.09 10.45 -35.57
N LYS A 216 23.39 10.10 -35.65
CA LYS A 216 24.19 9.75 -34.45
C LYS A 216 24.30 10.91 -33.46
N LYS A 217 24.50 12.15 -33.94
CA LYS A 217 24.57 13.35 -33.10
C LYS A 217 23.23 13.59 -32.39
N LEU A 218 22.12 13.48 -33.13
CA LEU A 218 20.78 13.67 -32.58
C LEU A 218 20.44 12.59 -31.55
N ASN A 219 20.84 11.33 -31.79
CA ASN A 219 20.63 10.25 -30.82
C ASN A 219 21.41 10.50 -29.51
N VAL A 220 22.66 10.97 -29.59
CA VAL A 220 23.42 11.35 -28.37
C VAL A 220 22.75 12.51 -27.65
N GLN A 221 22.23 13.52 -28.36
CA GLN A 221 21.50 14.63 -27.75
C GLN A 221 20.22 14.14 -27.08
N LYS A 222 19.44 13.28 -27.75
CA LYS A 222 18.24 12.65 -27.19
C LYS A 222 18.56 11.90 -25.90
N SER A 223 19.59 11.05 -25.92
CA SER A 223 19.99 10.27 -24.73
C SER A 223 20.46 11.17 -23.57
N LYS A 224 21.13 12.31 -23.87
CA LYS A 224 21.49 13.31 -22.85
C LYS A 224 20.24 13.94 -22.20
N LEU A 225 19.22 14.27 -22.99
CA LEU A 225 17.98 14.83 -22.49
C LEU A 225 17.20 13.80 -21.67
N SER A 226 17.17 12.53 -22.10
CA SER A 226 16.56 11.43 -21.33
C SER A 226 17.27 11.23 -19.99
N LEU A 227 18.61 11.29 -19.96
CA LEU A 227 19.37 11.23 -18.71
C LEU A 227 19.00 12.41 -17.80
N ARG A 228 18.97 13.63 -18.32
CA ARG A 228 18.59 14.82 -17.53
C ARG A 228 17.16 14.73 -17.00
N SER A 229 16.22 14.20 -17.79
CA SER A 229 14.85 13.94 -17.35
C SER A 229 14.82 12.93 -16.18
N ALA A 230 15.63 11.85 -16.25
CA ALA A 230 15.70 10.87 -15.18
C ALA A 230 16.32 11.44 -13.89
N GLU A 231 17.33 12.32 -13.99
CA GLU A 231 17.89 13.04 -12.84
C GLU A 231 16.84 13.88 -12.12
N VAL A 232 16.09 14.66 -12.86
CA VAL A 232 15.01 15.52 -12.31
C VAL A 232 13.89 14.67 -11.71
N SER A 233 13.52 13.54 -12.33
CA SER A 233 12.53 12.62 -11.81
C SER A 233 12.98 11.98 -10.49
N LEU A 234 14.25 11.63 -10.37
CA LEU A 234 14.83 11.11 -9.13
C LEU A 234 14.77 12.15 -8.01
N GLU A 235 15.19 13.38 -8.28
CA GLU A 235 15.14 14.47 -7.30
C GLU A 235 13.70 14.77 -6.84
N ALA A 236 12.74 14.78 -7.76
CA ALA A 236 11.32 14.95 -7.43
C ALA A 236 10.81 13.82 -6.54
N LYS A 237 11.20 12.56 -6.82
CA LYS A 237 10.80 11.41 -6.02
C LYS A 237 11.43 11.40 -4.63
N GLU A 238 12.67 11.84 -4.50
CA GLU A 238 13.31 12.03 -3.18
C GLU A 238 12.49 12.97 -2.29
N GLN A 239 12.03 14.09 -2.83
CA GLN A 239 11.20 15.04 -2.10
C GLN A 239 9.82 14.44 -1.76
N GLU A 240 9.21 13.71 -2.68
CA GLU A 240 7.91 13.05 -2.48
C GLU A 240 8.00 11.99 -1.36
N LEU A 241 8.99 11.10 -1.41
CA LEU A 241 9.20 10.07 -0.40
C LEU A 241 9.47 10.67 0.98
N LEU A 242 10.28 11.73 1.03
CA LEU A 242 10.56 12.44 2.27
C LEU A 242 9.30 13.10 2.83
N ALA A 243 8.49 13.75 1.99
CA ALA A 243 7.23 14.34 2.42
C ALA A 243 6.25 13.27 2.93
N THR A 244 6.17 12.12 2.25
CA THR A 244 5.34 10.98 2.66
C THR A 244 5.78 10.45 4.03
N LEU A 245 7.08 10.27 4.25
CA LEU A 245 7.63 9.85 5.54
C LEU A 245 7.25 10.85 6.65
N LEU A 246 7.45 12.14 6.42
CA LEU A 246 7.11 13.19 7.38
C LEU A 246 5.61 13.19 7.70
N ASN A 247 4.75 13.01 6.71
CA ASN A 247 3.31 12.92 6.89
C ASN A 247 2.92 11.71 7.75
N TYR A 248 3.51 10.53 7.48
CA TYR A 248 3.23 9.34 8.28
C TYR A 248 3.67 9.51 9.74
N TYR A 249 4.85 10.08 10.00
CA TYR A 249 5.30 10.36 11.36
C TYR A 249 4.39 11.36 12.08
N SER A 250 4.00 12.43 11.38
CA SER A 250 3.06 13.42 11.94
C SER A 250 1.70 12.80 12.27
N ASN A 251 1.19 11.92 11.39
CA ASN A 251 -0.06 11.19 11.62
C ASN A 251 0.07 10.23 12.80
N PHE A 252 1.19 9.49 12.91
CA PHE A 252 1.45 8.59 14.01
C PHE A 252 1.47 9.31 15.36
N GLU A 253 2.18 10.44 15.46
CA GLU A 253 2.18 11.27 16.65
C GLU A 253 0.80 11.85 16.98
N ASN A 254 0.07 12.28 15.95
CA ASN A 254 -1.28 12.79 16.12
C ASN A 254 -2.23 11.71 16.65
N HIS A 255 -2.18 10.48 16.09
CA HIS A 255 -3.01 9.37 16.59
C HIS A 255 -2.70 9.03 18.05
N ASN A 256 -1.42 9.07 18.48
CA ASN A 256 -1.08 8.87 19.88
C ASN A 256 -1.74 9.92 20.80
N LYS A 257 -1.74 11.20 20.39
CA LYS A 257 -2.41 12.28 21.14
C LYS A 257 -3.94 12.11 21.14
N VAL A 258 -4.50 11.73 19.99
CA VAL A 258 -5.95 11.49 19.85
C VAL A 258 -6.39 10.33 20.75
N ILE A 259 -5.64 9.21 20.79
CA ILE A 259 -5.94 8.07 21.66
C ILE A 259 -6.01 8.53 23.13
N ALA A 260 -4.98 9.25 23.61
CA ALA A 260 -4.95 9.74 25.00
C ALA A 260 -6.12 10.68 25.32
N LEU A 261 -6.59 11.46 24.35
CA LEU A 261 -7.79 12.29 24.49
C LEU A 261 -9.07 11.45 24.52
N GLN A 262 -9.20 10.46 23.64
CA GLN A 262 -10.38 9.60 23.57
C GLN A 262 -10.50 8.70 24.81
N GLU A 263 -9.39 8.24 25.41
CA GLU A 263 -9.41 7.53 26.69
C GLU A 263 -10.03 8.37 27.81
N LYS A 264 -9.62 9.64 27.93
CA LYS A 264 -10.20 10.58 28.92
C LYS A 264 -11.66 10.89 28.61
N ASN A 265 -11.98 11.04 27.33
CA ASN A 265 -13.34 11.30 26.89
C ASN A 265 -14.25 10.12 27.22
N LEU A 266 -13.78 8.89 26.97
CA LEU A 266 -14.50 7.66 27.33
C LEU A 266 -14.73 7.54 28.84
N GLU A 267 -13.71 7.82 29.66
CA GLU A 267 -13.85 7.82 31.11
C GLU A 267 -14.92 8.82 31.59
N SER A 268 -14.89 10.03 31.03
CA SER A 268 -15.87 11.08 31.37
C SER A 268 -17.28 10.71 30.91
N ALA A 269 -17.44 10.24 29.67
CA ALA A 269 -18.73 9.84 29.11
C ALA A 269 -19.33 8.64 29.86
N ARG A 270 -18.50 7.69 30.31
CA ARG A 270 -18.95 6.55 31.12
C ARG A 270 -19.50 7.02 32.47
N LYS A 271 -18.77 7.88 33.17
CA LYS A 271 -19.23 8.44 34.46
C LYS A 271 -20.49 9.26 34.32
N ASP A 272 -20.61 10.06 33.26
CA ASP A 272 -21.81 10.85 32.99
C ASP A 272 -23.02 9.94 32.74
N TYR A 273 -22.86 8.94 31.88
CA TYR A 273 -23.95 7.98 31.61
C TYR A 273 -24.39 7.22 32.86
N GLU A 274 -23.47 6.75 33.71
CA GLU A 274 -23.80 6.10 34.97
C GLU A 274 -24.55 7.04 35.93
N LEU A 275 -24.11 8.30 36.02
CA LEU A 275 -24.75 9.30 36.88
C LEU A 275 -26.16 9.63 36.41
N VAL A 276 -26.30 9.95 35.12
CA VAL A 276 -27.61 10.35 34.54
C VAL A 276 -28.60 9.18 34.56
N THR A 277 -28.12 7.94 34.34
CA THR A 277 -28.97 6.74 34.45
C THR A 277 -29.56 6.61 35.86
N ARG A 278 -28.75 6.73 36.91
CA ARG A 278 -29.21 6.70 38.30
C ARG A 278 -30.19 7.85 38.61
N GLN A 279 -29.92 9.05 38.10
CA GLN A 279 -30.83 10.20 38.25
C GLN A 279 -32.17 9.97 37.53
N CYS A 280 -32.14 9.33 36.35
CA CYS A 280 -33.33 8.99 35.59
C CYS A 280 -34.20 7.95 36.32
N GLU A 281 -33.58 6.94 36.97
CA GLU A 281 -34.26 5.97 37.82
C GLU A 281 -34.98 6.62 39.02
N LEU A 282 -34.36 7.63 39.59
CA LEU A 282 -34.90 8.40 40.71
C LEU A 282 -35.93 9.50 40.30
N GLY A 283 -36.15 9.67 38.99
CA GLY A 283 -37.03 10.72 38.44
C GLY A 283 -36.42 12.11 38.49
N LEU A 284 -35.11 12.26 38.70
CA LEU A 284 -34.36 13.50 38.80
C LEU A 284 -33.77 13.94 37.44
N ALA A 285 -33.72 13.07 36.46
CA ALA A 285 -33.28 13.35 35.09
C ALA A 285 -34.35 12.88 34.10
N THR A 286 -34.34 13.50 32.91
CA THR A 286 -35.24 13.17 31.80
C THR A 286 -34.70 12.01 30.97
N MET A 287 -35.58 11.32 30.23
CA MET A 287 -35.18 10.29 29.26
C MET A 287 -34.28 10.88 28.16
N LEU A 288 -34.51 12.13 27.78
CA LEU A 288 -33.66 12.80 26.79
C LEU A 288 -32.20 12.95 27.26
N GLU A 289 -31.99 13.33 28.53
CA GLU A 289 -30.67 13.45 29.13
C GLU A 289 -29.96 12.07 29.16
N GLN A 290 -30.68 11.02 29.54
CA GLN A 290 -30.13 9.66 29.55
C GLN A 290 -29.74 9.18 28.13
N THR A 291 -30.60 9.37 27.15
CA THR A 291 -30.31 9.04 25.74
C THR A 291 -29.10 9.82 25.23
N THR A 292 -29.00 11.11 25.55
CA THR A 292 -27.86 11.94 25.14
C THR A 292 -26.55 11.43 25.75
N ALA A 293 -26.55 11.08 27.02
CA ALA A 293 -25.39 10.51 27.70
C ALA A 293 -24.98 9.15 27.11
N GLN A 294 -25.96 8.29 26.76
CA GLN A 294 -25.69 7.00 26.11
C GLN A 294 -25.10 7.17 24.71
N VAL A 295 -25.61 8.06 23.88
CA VAL A 295 -25.05 8.39 22.56
C VAL A 295 -23.62 8.92 22.71
N SER A 296 -23.37 9.76 23.72
CA SER A 296 -22.03 10.29 24.00
C SER A 296 -21.05 9.17 24.40
N LEU A 297 -21.48 8.23 25.24
CA LEU A 297 -20.68 7.06 25.61
C LEU A 297 -20.39 6.17 24.41
N LEU A 298 -21.38 5.82 23.60
CA LEU A 298 -21.22 5.02 22.39
C LEU A 298 -20.27 5.71 21.41
N SER A 299 -20.42 7.02 21.21
CA SER A 299 -19.49 7.79 20.37
C SER A 299 -18.06 7.77 20.90
N ALA A 300 -17.84 7.92 22.20
CA ALA A 300 -16.52 7.84 22.80
C ALA A 300 -15.88 6.45 22.65
N GLN A 301 -16.66 5.38 22.85
CA GLN A 301 -16.19 3.98 22.64
C GLN A 301 -15.77 3.74 21.19
N THR A 302 -16.63 4.10 20.24
CA THR A 302 -16.37 3.89 18.81
C THR A 302 -15.17 4.72 18.32
N ASN A 303 -15.04 5.98 18.77
CA ASN A 303 -13.92 6.84 18.41
C ASN A 303 -12.58 6.34 18.96
N LEU A 304 -12.56 5.78 20.17
CA LEU A 304 -11.35 5.19 20.74
C LEU A 304 -10.90 3.97 19.93
N VAL A 305 -11.81 3.05 19.61
CA VAL A 305 -11.50 1.86 18.78
C VAL A 305 -10.94 2.29 17.43
N LYS A 306 -11.61 3.22 16.73
CA LYS A 306 -11.13 3.73 15.44
C LYS A 306 -9.73 4.36 15.55
N ALA A 307 -9.48 5.17 16.58
CA ALA A 307 -8.18 5.82 16.77
C ALA A 307 -7.05 4.80 17.01
N GLN A 308 -7.30 3.75 17.80
CA GLN A 308 -6.31 2.71 18.11
C GLN A 308 -5.90 1.93 16.85
N TYR A 309 -6.85 1.48 16.04
CA TYR A 309 -6.54 0.74 14.81
C TYR A 309 -5.99 1.64 13.70
N SER A 310 -6.46 2.90 13.58
CA SER A 310 -5.87 3.87 12.65
C SER A 310 -4.37 4.09 12.93
N ARG A 311 -3.97 4.14 14.19
CA ARG A 311 -2.54 4.19 14.56
C ARG A 311 -1.78 2.96 14.07
N LYS A 312 -2.33 1.75 14.24
CA LYS A 312 -1.71 0.50 13.76
C LYS A 312 -1.54 0.47 12.24
N ILE A 313 -2.52 1.00 11.50
CA ILE A 313 -2.44 1.13 10.04
C ILE A 313 -1.31 2.08 9.64
N VAL A 314 -1.20 3.25 10.27
CA VAL A 314 -0.11 4.20 9.99
C VAL A 314 1.25 3.59 10.34
N GLU A 315 1.34 2.81 11.41
CA GLU A 315 2.55 2.07 11.79
C GLU A 315 2.97 1.08 10.69
N SER A 316 2.04 0.31 10.14
CA SER A 316 2.27 -0.60 9.01
C SER A 316 2.76 0.18 7.77
N GLN A 317 2.16 1.34 7.46
CA GLN A 317 2.58 2.19 6.35
C GLN A 317 4.00 2.73 6.51
N ILE A 318 4.41 3.09 7.73
CA ILE A 318 5.80 3.49 8.02
C ILE A 318 6.75 2.31 7.78
N LYS A 319 6.42 1.12 8.28
CA LYS A 319 7.24 -0.09 8.08
C LYS A 319 7.39 -0.45 6.60
N GLN A 320 6.31 -0.37 5.85
CA GLN A 320 6.33 -0.58 4.39
C GLN A 320 7.25 0.42 3.70
N LEU A 321 7.10 1.71 4.00
CA LEU A 321 7.89 2.78 3.37
C LEU A 321 9.38 2.63 3.65
N LEU A 322 9.75 2.15 4.85
CA LEU A 322 11.13 1.91 5.27
C LEU A 322 11.65 0.52 4.88
N ALA A 323 10.80 -0.36 4.33
CA ALA A 323 11.08 -1.76 4.02
C ALA A 323 11.65 -2.53 5.23
N LEU A 324 10.96 -2.41 6.38
CA LEU A 324 11.27 -3.08 7.65
C LEU A 324 10.53 -4.41 7.77
#